data_511e8aa8f83790fe98c7934077c7864a
#
_entry.id   511e8aa8f83790fe98c7934077c7864a
#
_cell.length_a   1.000
_cell.length_b   1.000
_cell.length_c   1.000
_cell.angle_alpha   90.00
_cell.angle_beta   90.00
_cell.angle_gamma   90.00
#
_symmetry.space_group_name_H-M   'P 1'
#
loop_
_entity.id
_entity.type
_entity.pdbx_description
1 polymer ?
#
loop_
_entity_poly.entity_id
_entity_poly.type
_entity_poly.pdbx_seq_one_letter_code
_entity_poly.pdbx_strand_id
1 'polypeptide(L)'
;DLLLGLNFFKNKDYKNSEKHFKRLNKISRSNFYFNDFMSNVLIAWNKASEGKQKESFDIIEKIPSPYLHLKKTQNIFLKCYFNMNDTQIFFEEIIQDKDYNFSRYNFFLANYFLFNNKEKDAIKIIKNIREKNSSNLLIKETETFLKEGKNEKIKNFFNCKNPNDSLAEFFYVLANLH
;
A
#
# COMPACT_ATOMS: atom_id res chain seq x y z
N ASP A 1 19.34 10.28 5.87
CA ASP A 1 18.91 9.00 6.47
C ASP A 1 17.89 8.25 5.60
N LEU A 2 16.85 8.92 5.02
CA LEU A 2 15.82 8.24 4.23
C LEU A 2 16.41 7.44 3.06
N LEU A 3 17.18 8.07 2.17
CA LEU A 3 17.75 7.41 1.00
C LEU A 3 18.70 6.26 1.37
N LEU A 4 19.49 6.44 2.43
CA LEU A 4 20.37 5.37 2.94
C LEU A 4 19.55 4.20 3.48
N GLY A 5 18.51 4.49 4.27
CA GLY A 5 17.61 3.45 4.78
C GLY A 5 16.94 2.66 3.66
N LEU A 6 16.45 3.33 2.62
CA LEU A 6 15.83 2.68 1.45
C LEU A 6 16.85 1.86 0.65
N ASN A 7 18.09 2.34 0.50
CA ASN A 7 19.14 1.58 -0.16
C ASN A 7 19.46 0.28 0.60
N PHE A 8 19.62 0.35 1.93
CA PHE A 8 19.80 -0.85 2.76
C PHE A 8 18.60 -1.79 2.68
N PHE A 9 17.38 -1.26 2.69
CA PHE A 9 16.15 -2.04 2.54
C PHE A 9 16.13 -2.82 1.23
N LYS A 10 16.41 -2.14 0.11
CA LYS A 10 16.51 -2.75 -1.22
C LYS A 10 17.54 -3.89 -1.27
N ASN A 11 18.66 -3.72 -0.56
CA ASN A 11 19.74 -4.72 -0.45
C ASN A 11 19.48 -5.78 0.64
N LYS A 12 18.27 -5.79 1.25
CA LYS A 12 17.87 -6.72 2.31
C LYS A 12 18.72 -6.64 3.60
N ASP A 13 19.45 -5.54 3.79
CA ASP A 13 20.14 -5.24 5.04
C ASP A 13 19.18 -4.50 5.98
N TYR A 14 18.22 -5.25 6.51
CA TYR A 14 17.14 -4.71 7.31
C TYR A 14 17.59 -4.07 8.61
N LYS A 15 18.70 -4.56 9.18
CA LYS A 15 19.28 -4.01 10.42
C LYS A 15 19.80 -2.58 10.22
N ASN A 16 20.58 -2.33 9.19
CA ASN A 16 21.07 -0.99 8.88
C ASN A 16 19.93 -0.10 8.35
N SER A 17 19.02 -0.64 7.56
CA SER A 17 17.82 0.05 7.12
C SER A 17 17.01 0.61 8.30
N GLU A 18 16.67 -0.22 9.29
CA GLU A 18 15.92 0.18 10.48
C GLU A 18 16.66 1.26 11.29
N LYS A 19 17.98 1.16 11.42
CA LYS A 19 18.81 2.16 12.08
C LYS A 19 18.65 3.55 11.45
N HIS A 20 18.64 3.62 10.12
CA HIS A 20 18.44 4.86 9.39
C HIS A 20 17.01 5.38 9.48
N PHE A 21 16.02 4.50 9.38
CA PHE A 21 14.61 4.89 9.52
C PHE A 21 14.29 5.43 10.93
N LYS A 22 14.84 4.84 11.98
CA LYS A 22 14.71 5.36 13.37
C LYS A 22 15.32 6.74 13.57
N ARG A 23 16.29 7.15 12.76
CA ARG A 23 16.89 8.48 12.85
C ARG A 23 16.01 9.57 12.24
N LEU A 24 15.07 9.23 11.35
CA LEU A 24 14.17 10.21 10.76
C LEU A 24 13.39 10.99 11.82
N ASN A 25 12.97 10.34 12.90
CA ASN A 25 12.26 10.97 14.01
C ASN A 25 13.10 11.99 14.79
N LYS A 26 14.42 11.96 14.66
CA LYS A 26 15.33 12.81 15.43
C LYS A 26 15.71 14.10 14.71
N ILE A 27 15.40 14.22 13.40
CA ILE A 27 15.98 15.26 12.52
C ILE A 27 15.22 16.58 12.57
N SER A 28 13.92 16.60 12.92
CA SER A 28 13.15 17.85 12.91
C SER A 28 12.08 17.89 14.01
N ARG A 29 12.17 18.92 14.86
CA ARG A 29 11.11 19.20 15.85
C ARG A 29 9.86 19.80 15.20
N SER A 30 9.97 20.48 14.08
CA SER A 30 8.85 21.18 13.42
C SER A 30 7.87 20.26 12.70
N ASN A 31 8.32 19.06 12.26
CA ASN A 31 7.50 18.08 11.55
C ASN A 31 7.50 16.71 12.25
N PHE A 32 7.50 16.71 13.58
CA PHE A 32 7.60 15.50 14.38
C PHE A 32 6.57 14.43 14.01
N TYR A 33 5.30 14.81 13.89
CA TYR A 33 4.23 13.85 13.56
C TYR A 33 4.39 13.22 12.18
N PHE A 34 4.80 13.99 11.17
CA PHE A 34 5.00 13.47 9.83
C PHE A 34 6.21 12.53 9.77
N ASN A 35 7.32 12.90 10.40
CA ASN A 35 8.52 12.08 10.46
C ASN A 35 8.28 10.78 11.25
N ASP A 36 7.53 10.86 12.34
CA ASP A 36 7.14 9.68 13.12
C ASP A 36 6.25 8.74 12.32
N PHE A 37 5.24 9.27 11.64
CA PHE A 37 4.37 8.52 10.73
C PHE A 37 5.19 7.82 9.63
N MET A 38 6.02 8.55 8.89
CA MET A 38 6.85 8.01 7.81
C MET A 38 7.81 6.93 8.33
N SER A 39 8.49 7.20 9.44
CA SER A 39 9.41 6.26 10.08
C SER A 39 8.69 4.97 10.49
N ASN A 40 7.50 5.07 11.09
CA ASN A 40 6.72 3.90 11.50
C ASN A 40 6.31 3.04 10.31
N VAL A 41 5.86 3.62 9.19
CA VAL A 41 5.56 2.86 7.96
C VAL A 41 6.80 2.14 7.45
N LEU A 42 7.92 2.83 7.32
CA LEU A 42 9.17 2.26 6.83
C LEU A 42 9.70 1.12 7.73
N ILE A 43 9.64 1.30 9.05
CA ILE A 43 10.06 0.27 10.01
C ILE A 43 9.09 -0.91 9.99
N ALA A 44 7.78 -0.68 9.85
CA ALA A 44 6.80 -1.76 9.75
C ALA A 44 7.08 -2.65 8.52
N TRP A 45 7.36 -2.06 7.36
CA TRP A 45 7.73 -2.82 6.17
C TRP A 45 9.08 -3.53 6.31
N ASN A 46 10.02 -2.93 7.04
CA ASN A 46 11.28 -3.57 7.39
C ASN A 46 11.05 -4.85 8.20
N LYS A 47 10.20 -4.77 9.24
CA LYS A 47 9.81 -5.93 10.06
C LYS A 47 9.05 -6.98 9.27
N ALA A 48 8.13 -6.54 8.39
CA ALA A 48 7.41 -7.45 7.51
C ALA A 48 8.36 -8.23 6.60
N SER A 49 9.36 -7.56 6.04
CA SER A 49 10.37 -8.19 5.17
C SER A 49 11.30 -9.14 5.89
N GLU A 50 11.47 -8.98 7.22
CA GLU A 50 12.13 -9.94 8.10
C GLU A 50 11.23 -11.12 8.52
N GLY A 51 9.95 -11.16 8.07
CA GLY A 51 8.97 -12.17 8.49
C GLY A 51 8.36 -11.91 9.87
N LYS A 52 8.60 -10.76 10.48
CA LYS A 52 8.12 -10.39 11.83
C LYS A 52 6.71 -9.81 11.76
N GLN A 53 5.73 -10.65 11.44
CA GLN A 53 4.35 -10.23 11.20
C GLN A 53 3.78 -9.41 12.36
N LYS A 54 3.80 -9.94 13.59
CA LYS A 54 3.23 -9.24 14.76
C LYS A 54 3.86 -7.87 14.97
N GLU A 55 5.19 -7.78 14.94
CA GLU A 55 5.89 -6.50 15.14
C GLU A 55 5.51 -5.47 14.07
N SER A 56 5.35 -5.89 12.80
CA SER A 56 4.96 -4.99 11.73
C SER A 56 3.58 -4.38 11.95
N PHE A 57 2.59 -5.17 12.35
CA PHE A 57 1.25 -4.66 12.70
C PHE A 57 1.26 -3.79 13.94
N ASP A 58 1.96 -4.20 15.00
CA ASP A 58 2.07 -3.41 16.25
C ASP A 58 2.66 -2.00 15.99
N ILE A 59 3.54 -1.86 15.00
CA ILE A 59 4.11 -0.57 14.61
C ILE A 59 3.09 0.26 13.83
N ILE A 60 2.38 -0.32 12.86
CA ILE A 60 1.34 0.39 12.11
C ILE A 60 0.23 0.89 13.04
N GLU A 61 -0.14 0.11 14.07
CA GLU A 61 -1.17 0.52 15.03
C GLU A 61 -0.79 1.78 15.83
N LYS A 62 0.48 2.08 16.00
CA LYS A 62 0.98 3.30 16.68
C LYS A 62 0.84 4.57 15.83
N ILE A 63 0.51 4.46 14.55
CA ILE A 63 0.34 5.62 13.68
C ILE A 63 -0.86 6.45 14.16
N PRO A 64 -0.68 7.76 14.37
CA PRO A 64 -1.70 8.63 14.97
C PRO A 64 -2.87 8.91 14.01
N SER A 65 -4.01 9.30 14.57
CA SER A 65 -5.28 9.51 13.88
C SER A 65 -5.25 10.48 12.69
N PRO A 66 -4.46 11.55 12.64
CA PRO A 66 -4.40 12.41 11.45
C PRO A 66 -4.03 11.66 10.15
N TYR A 67 -3.37 10.50 10.28
CA TYR A 67 -2.96 9.66 9.15
C TYR A 67 -3.74 8.34 9.05
N LEU A 68 -4.95 8.31 9.63
CA LEU A 68 -5.78 7.09 9.74
C LEU A 68 -5.99 6.41 8.38
N HIS A 69 -6.22 7.20 7.35
CA HIS A 69 -6.45 6.69 6.00
C HIS A 69 -5.21 5.96 5.44
N LEU A 70 -4.04 6.59 5.54
CA LEU A 70 -2.77 5.96 5.12
C LEU A 70 -2.43 4.75 5.99
N LYS A 71 -2.72 4.81 7.30
CA LYS A 71 -2.62 3.67 8.22
C LYS A 71 -3.48 2.49 7.74
N LYS A 72 -4.76 2.72 7.42
CA LYS A 72 -5.66 1.69 6.90
C LYS A 72 -5.09 1.03 5.65
N THR A 73 -4.62 1.84 4.68
CA THR A 73 -4.03 1.33 3.43
C THR A 73 -2.80 0.46 3.68
N GLN A 74 -1.87 0.92 4.51
CA GLN A 74 -0.67 0.15 4.84
C GLN A 74 -1.00 -1.14 5.59
N ASN A 75 -2.00 -1.11 6.47
CA ASN A 75 -2.50 -2.31 7.15
C ASN A 75 -3.04 -3.35 6.16
N ILE A 76 -3.84 -2.92 5.17
CA ILE A 76 -4.38 -3.79 4.12
C ILE A 76 -3.25 -4.42 3.29
N PHE A 77 -2.25 -3.64 2.91
CA PHE A 77 -1.10 -4.16 2.15
C PHE A 77 -0.28 -5.16 2.97
N LEU A 78 -0.08 -4.94 4.27
CA LEU A 78 0.54 -5.93 5.17
C LEU A 78 -0.29 -7.20 5.27
N LYS A 79 -1.63 -7.10 5.40
CA LYS A 79 -2.52 -8.27 5.40
C LYS A 79 -2.39 -9.06 4.10
N CYS A 80 -2.35 -8.36 2.96
CA CYS A 80 -2.10 -8.98 1.67
C CYS A 80 -0.71 -9.65 1.63
N TYR A 81 0.33 -8.97 2.09
CA TYR A 81 1.70 -9.49 2.15
C TYR A 81 1.78 -10.80 2.93
N PHE A 82 1.11 -10.89 4.08
CA PHE A 82 1.09 -12.08 4.94
C PHE A 82 0.01 -13.11 4.59
N ASN A 83 -0.71 -12.99 3.47
CA ASN A 83 -1.80 -13.90 3.07
C ASN A 83 -2.92 -14.03 4.12
N MET A 84 -3.29 -12.97 4.79
CA MET A 84 -4.34 -13.03 5.79
C MET A 84 -5.72 -13.22 5.14
N ASN A 85 -6.55 -14.10 5.69
CA ASN A 85 -7.83 -14.48 5.10
C ASN A 85 -8.85 -13.33 5.03
N ASP A 86 -8.73 -12.34 5.91
CA ASP A 86 -9.60 -11.17 5.98
C ASP A 86 -9.18 -10.02 5.03
N THR A 87 -8.09 -10.16 4.28
CA THR A 87 -7.55 -9.14 3.37
C THR A 87 -8.61 -8.57 2.42
N GLN A 88 -9.45 -9.44 1.83
CA GLN A 88 -10.52 -9.01 0.92
C GLN A 88 -11.52 -8.08 1.63
N ILE A 89 -11.93 -8.43 2.83
CA ILE A 89 -12.91 -7.65 3.62
C ILE A 89 -12.39 -6.23 3.84
N PHE A 90 -11.13 -6.07 4.23
CA PHE A 90 -10.53 -4.75 4.45
C PHE A 90 -10.39 -3.92 3.18
N PHE A 91 -10.10 -4.55 2.02
CA PHE A 91 -10.17 -3.85 0.73
C PHE A 91 -11.59 -3.40 0.40
N GLU A 92 -12.60 -4.22 0.65
CA GLU A 92 -13.99 -3.88 0.42
C GLU A 92 -14.47 -2.74 1.32
N GLU A 93 -14.06 -2.74 2.59
CA GLU A 93 -14.36 -1.66 3.54
C GLU A 93 -13.78 -0.31 3.08
N ILE A 94 -12.51 -0.27 2.65
CA ILE A 94 -11.86 0.99 2.26
C ILE A 94 -12.47 1.59 0.99
N ILE A 95 -12.93 0.78 0.04
CA ILE A 95 -13.60 1.28 -1.17
C ILE A 95 -15.04 1.74 -0.93
N GLN A 96 -15.65 1.33 0.19
CA GLN A 96 -16.99 1.78 0.62
C GLN A 96 -16.94 3.00 1.54
N ASP A 97 -15.78 3.37 2.03
CA ASP A 97 -15.58 4.52 2.91
C ASP A 97 -15.94 5.80 2.15
N LYS A 98 -16.94 6.55 2.64
CA LYS A 98 -17.47 7.75 1.96
C LYS A 98 -16.45 8.90 1.94
N ASP A 99 -15.61 8.98 2.96
CA ASP A 99 -14.65 10.06 3.13
C ASP A 99 -13.35 9.80 2.34
N TYR A 100 -13.06 8.55 2.03
CA TYR A 100 -11.78 8.10 1.45
C TYR A 100 -11.93 7.17 0.25
N ASN A 101 -13.04 7.27 -0.50
CA ASN A 101 -13.28 6.45 -1.68
C ASN A 101 -12.46 6.91 -2.88
N PHE A 102 -11.17 6.60 -2.87
CA PHE A 102 -10.30 6.85 -4.02
C PHE A 102 -10.42 5.72 -5.04
N SER A 103 -10.58 6.08 -6.31
CA SER A 103 -10.63 5.12 -7.44
C SER A 103 -9.46 4.14 -7.44
N ARG A 104 -8.29 4.58 -6.96
CA ARG A 104 -7.07 3.79 -6.86
C ARG A 104 -7.22 2.55 -5.98
N TYR A 105 -8.05 2.57 -4.93
CA TYR A 105 -8.28 1.38 -4.09
C TYR A 105 -9.08 0.30 -4.79
N ASN A 106 -9.95 0.68 -5.73
CA ASN A 106 -10.64 -0.28 -6.59
C ASN A 106 -9.65 -1.01 -7.52
N PHE A 107 -8.60 -0.32 -7.99
CA PHE A 107 -7.50 -0.95 -8.70
C PHE A 107 -6.79 -2.00 -7.84
N PHE A 108 -6.43 -1.67 -6.59
CA PHE A 108 -5.74 -2.62 -5.71
C PHE A 108 -6.60 -3.84 -5.35
N LEU A 109 -7.90 -3.65 -5.15
CA LEU A 109 -8.83 -4.78 -4.95
C LEU A 109 -8.92 -5.66 -6.21
N ALA A 110 -9.04 -5.05 -7.41
CA ALA A 110 -9.06 -5.82 -8.65
C ALA A 110 -7.74 -6.57 -8.86
N ASN A 111 -6.60 -5.94 -8.59
CA ASN A 111 -5.28 -6.57 -8.64
C ASN A 111 -5.19 -7.75 -7.65
N TYR A 112 -5.67 -7.58 -6.41
CA TYR A 112 -5.76 -8.65 -5.42
C TYR A 112 -6.62 -9.83 -5.92
N PHE A 113 -7.75 -9.56 -6.55
CA PHE A 113 -8.60 -10.59 -7.14
C PHE A 113 -7.88 -11.36 -8.25
N LEU A 114 -7.12 -10.69 -9.12
CA LEU A 114 -6.34 -11.34 -10.17
C LEU A 114 -5.27 -12.27 -9.62
N PHE A 115 -4.57 -11.88 -8.55
CA PHE A 115 -3.60 -12.75 -7.88
C PHE A 115 -4.25 -13.97 -7.21
N ASN A 116 -5.54 -13.88 -6.86
CA ASN A 116 -6.33 -14.96 -6.27
C ASN A 116 -7.21 -15.72 -7.29
N ASN A 117 -6.94 -15.58 -8.59
CA ASN A 117 -7.66 -16.22 -9.70
C ASN A 117 -9.18 -15.90 -9.73
N LYS A 118 -9.57 -14.73 -9.20
CA LYS A 118 -10.94 -14.20 -9.16
C LYS A 118 -11.15 -13.14 -10.26
N GLU A 119 -10.88 -13.47 -11.51
CA GLU A 119 -10.90 -12.52 -12.63
C GLU A 119 -12.28 -11.87 -12.82
N LYS A 120 -13.38 -12.65 -12.66
CA LYS A 120 -14.74 -12.11 -12.76
C LYS A 120 -15.03 -11.02 -11.74
N ASP A 121 -14.51 -11.16 -10.52
CA ASP A 121 -14.66 -10.15 -9.48
C ASP A 121 -13.81 -8.91 -9.78
N ALA A 122 -12.61 -9.08 -10.32
CA ALA A 122 -11.77 -7.96 -10.78
C ALA A 122 -12.49 -7.14 -11.86
N ILE A 123 -13.06 -7.80 -12.88
CA ILE A 123 -13.83 -7.14 -13.94
C ILE A 123 -15.03 -6.39 -13.37
N LYS A 124 -15.78 -7.00 -12.45
CA LYS A 124 -16.95 -6.39 -11.81
C LYS A 124 -16.59 -5.10 -11.06
N ILE A 125 -15.52 -5.12 -10.25
CA ILE A 125 -15.08 -3.94 -9.49
C ILE A 125 -14.67 -2.80 -10.42
N ILE A 126 -13.86 -3.09 -11.44
CA ILE A 126 -13.38 -2.07 -12.38
C ILE A 126 -14.53 -1.49 -13.21
N LYS A 127 -15.46 -2.31 -13.67
CA LYS A 127 -16.66 -1.84 -14.39
C LYS A 127 -17.48 -0.89 -13.53
N ASN A 128 -17.78 -1.26 -12.28
CA ASN A 128 -18.59 -0.46 -11.37
C ASN A 128 -17.97 0.92 -11.09
N ILE A 129 -16.64 0.97 -10.88
CA ILE A 129 -15.97 2.25 -10.61
C ILE A 129 -15.80 3.07 -11.89
N ARG A 130 -15.64 2.43 -13.05
CA ARG A 130 -15.52 3.09 -14.36
C ARG A 130 -16.77 3.90 -14.70
N GLU A 131 -17.95 3.38 -14.39
CA GLU A 131 -19.23 4.07 -14.57
C GLU A 131 -19.31 5.35 -13.73
N LYS A 132 -18.69 5.37 -12.54
CA LYS A 132 -18.67 6.51 -11.62
C LYS A 132 -17.55 7.52 -11.87
N ASN A 133 -16.39 7.04 -12.33
CA ASN A 133 -15.15 7.82 -12.48
C ASN A 133 -14.55 7.63 -13.88
N SER A 134 -15.24 8.18 -14.89
CA SER A 134 -14.89 8.01 -16.30
C SER A 134 -13.53 8.59 -16.72
N SER A 135 -13.00 9.57 -15.98
CA SER A 135 -11.74 10.26 -16.30
C SER A 135 -10.48 9.65 -15.70
N ASN A 136 -10.60 8.71 -14.76
CA ASN A 136 -9.43 8.13 -14.09
C ASN A 136 -8.64 7.21 -15.05
N LEU A 137 -7.42 7.62 -15.41
CA LEU A 137 -6.57 6.89 -16.37
C LEU A 137 -6.20 5.49 -15.90
N LEU A 138 -5.84 5.31 -14.62
CA LEU A 138 -5.48 4.00 -14.06
C LEU A 138 -6.64 3.01 -14.21
N ILE A 139 -7.86 3.44 -13.89
CA ILE A 139 -9.06 2.61 -14.01
C ILE A 139 -9.38 2.31 -15.47
N LYS A 140 -9.24 3.31 -16.37
CA LYS A 140 -9.46 3.14 -17.81
C LYS A 140 -8.48 2.12 -18.42
N GLU A 141 -7.20 2.24 -18.12
CA GLU A 141 -6.18 1.30 -18.60
C GLU A 141 -6.40 -0.10 -18.03
N THR A 142 -6.74 -0.20 -16.74
CA THR A 142 -7.05 -1.49 -16.11
C THR A 142 -8.24 -2.18 -16.79
N GLU A 143 -9.31 -1.42 -17.10
CA GLU A 143 -10.45 -1.95 -17.85
C GLU A 143 -10.04 -2.48 -19.23
N THR A 144 -9.19 -1.72 -19.94
CA THR A 144 -8.69 -2.13 -21.25
C THR A 144 -7.89 -3.43 -21.16
N PHE A 145 -6.94 -3.53 -20.20
CA PHE A 145 -6.15 -4.74 -20.01
C PHE A 145 -7.00 -5.96 -19.65
N LEU A 146 -8.03 -5.79 -18.79
CA LEU A 146 -8.96 -6.87 -18.47
C LEU A 146 -9.75 -7.34 -19.71
N LYS A 147 -10.25 -6.42 -20.55
CA LYS A 147 -10.97 -6.75 -21.78
C LYS A 147 -10.10 -7.48 -22.81
N GLU A 148 -8.82 -7.15 -22.83
CA GLU A 148 -7.82 -7.75 -23.74
C GLU A 148 -7.19 -9.05 -23.19
N GLY A 149 -7.56 -9.48 -21.98
CA GLY A 149 -6.95 -10.63 -21.31
C GLY A 149 -5.49 -10.40 -20.88
N LYS A 150 -5.04 -9.15 -20.82
CA LYS A 150 -3.67 -8.76 -20.43
C LYS A 150 -3.49 -8.62 -18.91
N ASN A 151 -3.97 -9.61 -18.14
CA ASN A 151 -3.97 -9.58 -16.69
C ASN A 151 -2.58 -9.41 -16.09
N GLU A 152 -1.53 -9.92 -16.75
CA GLU A 152 -0.15 -9.77 -16.30
C GLU A 152 0.33 -8.29 -16.27
N LYS A 153 -0.20 -7.43 -17.14
CA LYS A 153 0.10 -6.00 -17.08
C LYS A 153 -0.38 -5.36 -15.78
N ILE A 154 -1.56 -5.79 -15.30
CA ILE A 154 -2.13 -5.31 -14.03
C ILE A 154 -1.32 -5.87 -12.85
N LYS A 155 -0.99 -7.16 -12.87
CA LYS A 155 -0.19 -7.82 -11.82
C LYS A 155 1.21 -7.23 -11.71
N ASN A 156 1.84 -6.89 -12.85
CA ASN A 156 3.18 -6.31 -12.88
C ASN A 156 3.22 -4.84 -12.45
N PHE A 157 2.09 -4.13 -12.46
CA PHE A 157 2.02 -2.76 -11.98
C PHE A 157 2.15 -2.66 -10.46
N PHE A 158 1.59 -3.61 -9.74
CA PHE A 158 1.62 -3.66 -8.28
C PHE A 158 1.49 -5.10 -7.78
N ASN A 159 2.34 -5.47 -6.85
CA ASN A 159 2.28 -6.77 -6.18
C ASN A 159 2.45 -6.57 -4.67
N CYS A 160 1.38 -6.77 -3.90
CA CYS A 160 1.43 -6.65 -2.44
C CYS A 160 2.40 -7.63 -1.75
N LYS A 161 2.89 -8.66 -2.48
CA LYS A 161 3.95 -9.55 -2.01
C LYS A 161 5.35 -8.96 -2.15
N ASN A 162 5.47 -7.84 -2.86
CA ASN A 162 6.71 -7.09 -3.00
C ASN A 162 6.68 -5.86 -2.08
N PRO A 163 7.43 -5.84 -0.98
CA PRO A 163 7.45 -4.69 -0.08
C PRO A 163 7.86 -3.38 -0.75
N ASN A 164 8.67 -3.45 -1.82
CA ASN A 164 9.07 -2.25 -2.56
C ASN A 164 7.88 -1.60 -3.28
N ASP A 165 6.92 -2.39 -3.80
CA ASP A 165 5.73 -1.85 -4.47
C ASP A 165 4.82 -1.14 -3.46
N SER A 166 4.67 -1.71 -2.26
CA SER A 166 3.90 -1.10 -1.17
C SER A 166 4.55 0.20 -0.66
N LEU A 167 5.88 0.24 -0.57
CA LEU A 167 6.61 1.47 -0.24
C LEU A 167 6.55 2.50 -1.38
N ALA A 168 6.64 2.08 -2.64
CA ALA A 168 6.47 2.98 -3.79
C ALA A 168 5.08 3.63 -3.78
N GLU A 169 4.03 2.85 -3.50
CA GLU A 169 2.67 3.39 -3.36
C GLU A 169 2.54 4.35 -2.18
N PHE A 170 3.15 4.03 -1.06
CA PHE A 170 3.21 4.93 0.09
C PHE A 170 3.80 6.28 -0.28
N PHE A 171 4.96 6.31 -0.95
CA PHE A 171 5.59 7.55 -1.38
C PHE A 171 4.79 8.27 -2.48
N TYR A 172 4.15 7.52 -3.39
CA TYR A 172 3.26 8.12 -4.39
C TYR A 172 2.12 8.89 -3.73
N VAL A 173 1.46 8.29 -2.73
CA VAL A 173 0.36 8.96 -2.01
C VAL A 173 0.89 10.18 -1.26
N LEU A 174 2.03 10.08 -0.55
CA LEU A 174 2.64 11.22 0.15
C LEU A 174 2.94 12.39 -0.79
N ALA A 175 3.45 12.11 -1.99
CA ALA A 175 3.78 13.15 -2.98
C ALA A 175 2.53 13.86 -3.54
N ASN A 176 1.34 13.27 -3.40
CA ASN A 176 0.07 13.81 -3.89
C ASN A 176 -0.85 14.37 -2.79
N LEU A 177 -0.37 14.45 -1.54
CA LEU A 177 -1.13 15.02 -0.42
C LEU A 177 -1.06 16.56 -0.34
N HIS A 178 -0.42 17.23 -1.31
CA HIS A 178 -0.22 18.69 -1.34
C HIS A 178 -1.19 19.39 -2.26
#